data_d8f52544e2e92e9a8621c67758d90b8d
#
_entry.id   d8f52544e2e92e9a8621c67758d90b8d
#
_cell.length_a   1.000
_cell.length_b   1.000
_cell.length_c   1.000
_cell.angle_alpha   90.00
_cell.angle_beta   90.00
_cell.angle_gamma   90.00
#
_symmetry.space_group_name_H-M   'P 1'
#
loop_
_entity.id
_entity.type
_entity.pdbx_description
1 polymer ?
#
loop_
_entity_poly.entity_id
_entity_poly.type
_entity_poly.pdbx_seq_one_letter_code
_entity_poly.pdbx_strand_id
1 'polypeptide(L)'
;MVKIKICGLKRLEDIEFANRYKPDYVGFVFAESKRKVDHNLAKQMKAKLCEDIQSVGVFVDADISEILKLCSDGTIDIAQLHGMENKEYINCLLYTSPSPR
;
A
#
# COMPACT_ATOMS: atom_id res chain seq x y z
N MET A 1 -13.19 -16.70 -7.41
CA MET A 1 -13.63 -15.55 -6.61
C MET A 1 -12.92 -14.28 -7.06
N VAL A 2 -13.68 -13.24 -7.27
CA VAL A 2 -13.12 -11.97 -7.74
C VAL A 2 -12.64 -11.16 -6.54
N LYS A 3 -11.43 -10.63 -6.63
CA LYS A 3 -10.90 -9.74 -5.60
C LYS A 3 -11.05 -8.31 -6.06
N ILE A 4 -11.41 -7.44 -5.14
CA ILE A 4 -11.65 -6.03 -5.43
C ILE A 4 -10.56 -5.19 -4.79
N LYS A 5 -10.01 -4.28 -5.57
CA LYS A 5 -9.00 -3.33 -5.11
C LYS A 5 -9.48 -1.92 -5.40
N ILE A 6 -9.46 -1.07 -4.39
CA ILE A 6 -9.73 0.35 -4.55
C ILE A 6 -8.41 1.07 -4.48
N CYS A 7 -8.03 1.73 -5.56
CA CYS A 7 -6.73 2.37 -5.66
C CYS A 7 -6.85 3.89 -5.62
N GLY A 8 -5.81 4.54 -5.13
CA GLY A 8 -5.73 6.00 -5.19
C GLY A 8 -6.40 6.70 -4.03
N LEU A 9 -6.46 6.06 -2.88
CA LEU A 9 -6.98 6.71 -1.68
C LEU A 9 -6.00 7.79 -1.23
N LYS A 10 -6.49 8.96 -0.93
CA LYS A 10 -5.62 10.05 -0.51
C LYS A 10 -6.14 10.86 0.66
N ARG A 11 -7.28 10.49 1.23
CA ARG A 11 -7.85 11.18 2.38
C ARG A 11 -8.31 10.17 3.42
N LEU A 12 -8.33 10.60 4.67
CA LEU A 12 -8.81 9.74 5.74
C LEU A 12 -10.25 9.33 5.53
N GLU A 13 -11.06 10.19 4.91
CA GLU A 13 -12.45 9.86 4.57
C GLU A 13 -12.53 8.68 3.63
N ASP A 14 -11.55 8.53 2.75
CA ASP A 14 -11.53 7.43 1.81
C ASP A 14 -11.37 6.10 2.55
N ILE A 15 -10.69 6.11 3.68
CA ILE A 15 -10.50 4.92 4.48
C ILE A 15 -11.83 4.49 5.14
N GLU A 16 -12.61 5.44 5.58
CA GLU A 16 -13.93 5.13 6.13
C GLU A 16 -14.80 4.44 5.09
N PHE A 17 -14.72 4.93 3.87
CA PHE A 17 -15.44 4.35 2.74
C PHE A 17 -14.99 2.92 2.50
N ALA A 18 -13.66 2.72 2.48
CA ALA A 18 -13.09 1.40 2.27
C ALA A 18 -13.52 0.43 3.38
N ASN A 19 -13.51 0.89 4.62
CA ASN A 19 -13.92 0.04 5.74
C ASN A 19 -15.38 -0.38 5.62
N ARG A 20 -16.21 0.48 5.05
CA ARG A 20 -17.62 0.20 4.87
C ARG A 20 -17.84 -0.85 3.78
N TYR A 21 -17.14 -0.72 2.68
CA TYR A 21 -17.33 -1.62 1.54
C TYR A 21 -16.46 -2.86 1.61
N LYS A 22 -15.44 -2.84 2.42
CA LYS A 22 -14.53 -3.97 2.65
C LYS A 22 -14.01 -4.60 1.36
N PRO A 23 -13.28 -3.83 0.54
CA PRO A 23 -12.61 -4.43 -0.60
C PRO A 23 -11.50 -5.34 -0.09
N ASP A 24 -10.96 -6.17 -0.95
CA ASP A 24 -9.84 -7.03 -0.56
C ASP A 24 -8.55 -6.23 -0.37
N TYR A 25 -8.40 -5.18 -1.18
CA TYR A 25 -7.20 -4.35 -1.16
C TYR A 25 -7.53 -2.87 -1.30
N VAL A 26 -6.70 -2.04 -0.70
CA VAL A 26 -6.71 -0.59 -1.00
C VAL A 26 -5.32 -0.22 -1.48
N GLY A 27 -5.24 0.74 -2.39
CA GLY A 27 -3.97 1.17 -2.94
C GLY A 27 -3.61 2.59 -2.56
N PHE A 28 -2.37 2.79 -2.12
CA PHE A 28 -1.80 4.10 -1.87
C PHE A 28 -0.77 4.39 -2.95
N VAL A 29 -0.88 5.52 -3.61
CA VAL A 29 0.02 5.87 -4.71
C VAL A 29 1.16 6.71 -4.18
N PHE A 30 2.38 6.20 -4.31
CA PHE A 30 3.57 6.91 -3.89
C PHE A 30 4.35 7.47 -5.10
N ALA A 31 3.83 7.28 -6.30
CA ALA A 31 4.43 7.83 -7.51
C ALA A 31 3.84 9.21 -7.81
N GLU A 32 4.54 10.00 -8.61
CA GLU A 32 4.04 11.29 -9.00
C GLU A 32 2.70 11.17 -9.72
N SER A 33 1.67 11.74 -9.13
CA SER A 33 0.32 11.64 -9.64
C SER A 33 -0.56 12.57 -8.82
N LYS A 34 -1.78 12.79 -9.31
CA LYS A 34 -2.75 13.61 -8.58
C LYS A 34 -3.21 12.92 -7.30
N ARG A 35 -2.99 11.62 -7.20
CA ARG A 35 -3.41 10.82 -6.05
C ARG A 35 -2.25 10.41 -5.15
N LYS A 36 -1.11 11.06 -5.34
CA LYS A 36 0.06 10.74 -4.53
C LYS A 36 -0.21 11.06 -3.07
N VAL A 37 0.22 10.15 -2.20
CA VAL A 37 0.16 10.38 -0.75
C VAL A 37 1.58 10.33 -0.22
N ASP A 38 1.83 11.05 0.88
CA ASP A 38 3.14 10.96 1.51
C ASP A 38 3.12 9.84 2.55
N HIS A 39 4.29 9.56 3.08
CA HIS A 39 4.47 8.48 4.04
C HIS A 39 3.61 8.68 5.29
N ASN A 40 3.59 9.90 5.82
CA ASN A 40 2.84 10.17 7.04
C ASN A 40 1.35 10.00 6.86
N LEU A 41 0.83 10.48 5.74
CA LEU A 41 -0.59 10.35 5.47
C LEU A 41 -0.97 8.89 5.27
N ALA A 42 -0.16 8.15 4.52
CA ALA A 42 -0.42 6.73 4.28
C ALA A 42 -0.42 5.96 5.59
N LYS A 43 0.50 6.28 6.48
CA LYS A 43 0.59 5.63 7.78
C LYS A 43 -0.66 5.90 8.62
N GLN A 44 -1.15 7.13 8.62
CA GLN A 44 -2.38 7.47 9.33
C GLN A 44 -3.58 6.75 8.75
N MET A 45 -3.64 6.67 7.42
CA MET A 45 -4.72 5.98 6.75
C MET A 45 -4.69 4.49 7.05
N LYS A 46 -3.51 3.90 7.04
CA LYS A 46 -3.36 2.48 7.35
C LYS A 46 -3.80 2.18 8.79
N ALA A 47 -3.50 3.08 9.71
CA ALA A 47 -3.87 2.90 11.11
C ALA A 47 -5.38 2.84 11.30
N LYS A 48 -6.13 3.48 10.41
CA LYS A 48 -7.60 3.48 10.49
C LYS A 48 -8.23 2.41 9.62
N LEU A 49 -7.44 1.75 8.78
CA LEU A 49 -7.96 0.74 7.87
C LEU A 49 -8.28 -0.54 8.62
N CYS A 50 -9.39 -1.16 8.25
CA CYS A 50 -9.79 -2.44 8.82
C CYS A 50 -8.70 -3.48 8.57
N GLU A 51 -8.44 -4.33 9.56
CA GLU A 51 -7.39 -5.35 9.46
C GLU A 51 -7.63 -6.37 8.35
N ASP A 52 -8.87 -6.55 7.98
CA ASP A 52 -9.23 -7.50 6.92
C ASP A 52 -8.86 -7.02 5.53
N ILE A 53 -8.51 -5.74 5.41
CA ILE A 53 -8.18 -5.15 4.13
C ILE A 53 -6.67 -4.95 4.03
N GLN A 54 -6.07 -5.48 2.97
CA GLN A 54 -4.64 -5.32 2.77
C GLN A 54 -4.35 -4.03 2.01
N SER A 55 -3.24 -3.38 2.35
CA SER A 55 -2.84 -2.17 1.67
C SER A 55 -1.75 -2.46 0.65
N VAL A 56 -1.85 -1.81 -0.50
CA VAL A 56 -0.88 -1.96 -1.59
C VAL A 56 -0.26 -0.60 -1.84
N GLY A 57 1.05 -0.53 -1.81
CA GLY A 57 1.75 0.70 -2.17
C GLY A 57 2.16 0.63 -3.63
N VAL A 58 1.80 1.64 -4.41
CA VAL A 58 2.13 1.69 -5.83
C VAL A 58 3.34 2.59 -6.03
N PHE A 59 4.39 2.05 -6.62
CA PHE A 59 5.64 2.76 -6.84
C PHE A 59 6.04 2.75 -8.30
N VAL A 60 6.63 3.86 -8.75
CA VAL A 60 7.20 3.95 -10.07
C VAL A 60 8.61 4.49 -9.90
N ASP A 61 9.60 3.69 -10.28
CA ASP A 61 11.01 4.08 -10.19
C ASP A 61 11.46 4.57 -8.82
N ALA A 62 10.88 4.00 -7.77
CA ALA A 62 11.21 4.39 -6.41
C ALA A 62 12.45 3.65 -5.89
N ASP A 63 13.14 4.27 -4.93
CA ASP A 63 14.26 3.61 -4.29
C ASP A 63 13.79 2.42 -3.47
N ILE A 64 14.54 1.36 -3.53
CA ILE A 64 14.20 0.15 -2.79
C ILE A 64 14.17 0.42 -1.28
N SER A 65 15.02 1.32 -0.81
CA SER A 65 15.06 1.65 0.62
C SER A 65 13.75 2.26 1.09
N GLU A 66 13.13 3.09 0.26
CA GLU A 66 11.85 3.70 0.59
C GLU A 66 10.76 2.64 0.65
N ILE A 67 10.76 1.72 -0.30
CA ILE A 67 9.80 0.64 -0.34
C ILE A 67 9.94 -0.25 0.89
N LEU A 68 11.17 -0.62 1.22
CA LEU A 68 11.43 -1.45 2.39
C LEU A 68 11.03 -0.78 3.69
N LYS A 69 11.21 0.53 3.77
CA LYS A 69 10.81 1.27 4.96
C LYS A 69 9.30 1.22 5.17
N LEU A 70 8.54 1.41 4.10
CA LEU A 70 7.08 1.33 4.18
C LEU A 70 6.60 -0.07 4.51
N CYS A 71 7.25 -1.08 3.96
CA CYS A 71 6.96 -2.46 4.30
C CYS A 71 7.29 -2.75 5.77
N SER A 72 8.43 -2.26 6.20
CA SER A 72 8.95 -2.53 7.53
C SER A 72 8.10 -1.96 8.64
N ASP A 73 7.56 -0.76 8.44
CA ASP A 73 6.75 -0.14 9.48
C ASP A 73 5.26 -0.49 9.36
N GLY A 74 4.93 -1.38 8.43
CA GLY A 74 3.56 -1.87 8.30
C GLY A 74 2.60 -0.95 7.59
N THR A 75 3.09 0.10 6.95
CA THR A 75 2.23 1.03 6.22
C THR A 75 1.60 0.36 5.02
N ILE A 76 2.34 -0.53 4.35
CA ILE A 76 1.81 -1.30 3.24
C ILE A 76 2.06 -2.78 3.47
N ASP A 77 1.18 -3.61 2.93
CA ASP A 77 1.32 -5.07 3.01
C ASP A 77 1.92 -5.64 1.74
N ILE A 78 1.69 -4.97 0.62
CA ILE A 78 2.18 -5.40 -0.67
C ILE A 78 2.72 -4.18 -1.40
N ALA A 79 3.86 -4.32 -2.06
CA ALA A 79 4.40 -3.26 -2.90
C ALA A 79 4.16 -3.64 -4.36
N GLN A 80 3.56 -2.73 -5.11
CA GLN A 80 3.37 -2.89 -6.54
C GLN A 80 4.40 -2.01 -7.24
N LEU A 81 5.34 -2.63 -7.92
CA LEU A 81 6.39 -1.93 -8.63
C LEU A 81 6.00 -1.81 -10.10
N HIS A 82 5.99 -0.61 -10.60
CA HIS A 82 5.61 -0.35 -11.98
C HIS A 82 6.83 0.21 -12.71
N GLY A 83 7.42 -0.57 -13.60
CA GLY A 83 8.52 -0.13 -14.42
C GLY A 83 8.06 0.14 -15.83
N MET A 84 8.98 0.41 -16.72
CA MET A 84 8.64 0.75 -18.11
C MET A 84 7.83 -0.32 -18.81
N GLU A 85 8.09 -1.56 -18.54
CA GLU A 85 7.43 -2.67 -19.23
C GLU A 85 6.80 -3.69 -18.32
N ASN A 86 7.10 -3.65 -17.03
CA ASN A 86 6.69 -4.71 -16.11
C ASN A 86 6.02 -4.18 -14.87
N LYS A 87 5.10 -4.98 -14.38
CA LYS A 87 4.55 -4.77 -13.05
C LYS A 87 5.01 -5.93 -12.19
N GLU A 88 5.53 -5.63 -11.03
CA GLU A 88 5.92 -6.66 -10.10
C GLU A 88 5.24 -6.40 -8.77
N TYR A 89 4.84 -7.47 -8.11
CA TYR A 89 4.24 -7.39 -6.79
C TYR A 89 5.16 -8.05 -5.79
N ILE A 90 5.43 -7.34 -4.71
CA ILE A 90 6.29 -7.84 -3.66
C ILE A 90 5.49 -7.89 -2.38
N ASN A 91 5.40 -9.07 -1.80
CA ASN A 91 4.75 -9.22 -0.52
C ASN A 91 5.72 -8.75 0.56
N CYS A 92 5.31 -7.75 1.33
CA CYS A 92 6.17 -7.18 2.35
C CYS A 92 6.64 -8.20 3.38
N LEU A 93 5.86 -9.23 3.62
CA LEU A 93 6.27 -10.27 4.56
C LEU A 93 7.55 -10.99 4.14
N LEU A 94 7.82 -11.03 2.82
CA LEU A 94 9.03 -11.68 2.33
C LEU A 94 10.27 -10.84 2.57
N TYR A 95 10.09 -9.52 2.59
CA TYR A 95 11.22 -8.61 2.76
C TYR A 95 11.41 -8.16 4.19
N THR A 96 10.34 -8.09 4.95
CA THR A 96 10.41 -7.71 6.34
C THR A 96 10.26 -8.92 7.21
N SER A 97 10.54 -10.04 6.64
CA SER A 97 10.48 -11.26 7.36
C SER A 97 11.11 -11.02 8.68
N PRO A 98 10.40 -11.19 9.68
CA PRO A 98 10.92 -11.00 10.96
C PRO A 98 12.04 -11.94 11.05
N SER A 99 13.05 -11.41 11.47
CA SER A 99 14.07 -12.29 11.75
C SER A 99 13.49 -13.40 12.52
N PRO A 100 13.98 -14.47 12.29
CA PRO A 100 13.49 -15.60 13.01
C PRO A 100 13.56 -15.24 14.42
N ARG A 101 12.61 -15.34 14.87
CA ARG A 101 12.53 -15.00 16.18
C ARG A 101 12.93 -16.11 16.96
#